data_3f792df91cbf6a1ea28e04a8cee8a95b
#
_entry.id   3f792df91cbf6a1ea28e04a8cee8a95b
#
_cell.length_a   1.000
_cell.length_b   1.000
_cell.length_c   1.000
_cell.angle_alpha   90.00
_cell.angle_beta   90.00
_cell.angle_gamma   90.00
#
_symmetry.space_group_name_H-M   'P 1'
#
loop_
_entity.id
_entity.type
_entity.pdbx_description
1 polymer ?
#
loop_
_entity_poly.entity_id
_entity_poly.type
_entity_poly.pdbx_seq_one_letter_code
_entity_poly.pdbx_strand_id
1 'polypeptide(L)'
;MSDSLRIIFAGTPDFAARHLDALLSSGHNVVGVFTQPDRPAGRGKKLMPSPVKVLAEEKGIPVFQPVSLRPQENQQLVANLHADVMVVVAYGLILPKAVLDMPRLGCINVHGSLLPRWRGAAPIQRSLWAGDAETGVTIMQMDVGLDTGDMLHKLSCPITGDDTSASLYDKLAELGPQGLLHTLQLLASGTAKPEVQDESQVCYAEKLSKEEARVDWTLSAAQLERCIRAFNPWPMSYIVIDEQPVKIWQATVIDKPAGAEPGTILEATRQGIQVATGDGILNLTSLQPAGKKAMSAQDLLNSRQEWFVPGNRLL
;
A
#
# COMPACT_ATOMS: atom_id res chain seq x y z
N MET A 1 -14.23 14.61 -32.31
CA MET A 1 -15.06 13.54 -31.77
C MET A 1 -14.70 13.33 -30.30
N SER A 2 -15.68 13.12 -29.49
CA SER A 2 -15.48 12.83 -28.08
C SER A 2 -15.03 11.38 -27.93
N ASP A 3 -13.80 11.17 -27.41
CA ASP A 3 -13.29 9.84 -27.05
C ASP A 3 -13.77 9.45 -25.65
N SER A 4 -15.00 9.89 -25.30
CA SER A 4 -15.59 9.58 -24.00
C SER A 4 -15.97 8.11 -23.90
N LEU A 5 -15.53 7.47 -22.82
CA LEU A 5 -15.81 6.08 -22.53
C LEU A 5 -16.88 5.97 -21.45
N ARG A 6 -17.69 4.91 -21.54
CA ARG A 6 -18.57 4.49 -20.44
C ARG A 6 -17.76 3.60 -19.52
N ILE A 7 -17.64 4.00 -18.27
CA ILE A 7 -16.74 3.37 -17.31
C ILE A 7 -17.53 2.82 -16.13
N ILE A 8 -17.28 1.56 -15.79
CA ILE A 8 -17.59 1.02 -14.46
C ILE A 8 -16.33 1.18 -13.63
N PHE A 9 -16.48 1.73 -12.43
CA PHE A 9 -15.38 1.80 -11.46
C PHE A 9 -15.61 0.81 -10.34
N ALA A 10 -14.57 0.05 -9.97
CA ALA A 10 -14.60 -0.88 -8.84
C ALA A 10 -13.42 -0.61 -7.91
N GLY A 11 -13.71 -0.30 -6.66
CA GLY A 11 -12.68 0.00 -5.67
C GLY A 11 -13.29 0.21 -4.29
N THR A 12 -12.45 0.27 -3.28
CA THR A 12 -12.94 0.32 -1.90
C THR A 12 -12.27 1.40 -1.06
N PRO A 13 -10.92 1.40 -0.83
CA PRO A 13 -10.30 2.34 0.10
C PRO A 13 -10.07 3.73 -0.51
N ASP A 14 -9.52 4.62 0.31
CA ASP A 14 -9.19 5.99 -0.10
C ASP A 14 -8.33 6.06 -1.36
N PHE A 15 -7.35 5.18 -1.52
CA PHE A 15 -6.54 5.12 -2.73
C PHE A 15 -7.40 4.99 -3.99
N ALA A 16 -8.39 4.10 -3.94
CA ALA A 16 -9.34 3.92 -5.02
C ALA A 16 -10.22 5.17 -5.22
N ALA A 17 -10.68 5.77 -4.12
CA ALA A 17 -11.51 6.97 -4.20
C ALA A 17 -10.80 8.13 -4.92
N ARG A 18 -9.49 8.27 -4.73
CA ARG A 18 -8.70 9.29 -5.44
C ARG A 18 -8.68 9.07 -6.95
N HIS A 19 -8.70 7.82 -7.40
CA HIS A 19 -8.81 7.49 -8.83
C HIS A 19 -10.21 7.76 -9.37
N LEU A 20 -11.23 7.41 -8.58
CA LEU A 20 -12.62 7.73 -8.96
C LEU A 20 -12.81 9.24 -9.11
N ASP A 21 -12.28 10.01 -8.17
CA ASP A 21 -12.37 11.47 -8.22
C ASP A 21 -11.77 12.04 -9.52
N ALA A 22 -10.62 11.52 -9.92
CA ALA A 22 -9.99 11.92 -11.19
C ALA A 22 -10.86 11.56 -12.40
N LEU A 23 -11.49 10.38 -12.39
CA LEU A 23 -12.41 9.99 -13.47
C LEU A 23 -13.62 10.89 -13.55
N LEU A 24 -14.17 11.30 -12.40
CA LEU A 24 -15.34 12.18 -12.34
C LEU A 24 -15.03 13.59 -12.85
N SER A 25 -13.77 14.02 -12.81
CA SER A 25 -13.30 15.28 -13.35
C SER A 25 -12.83 15.18 -14.80
N SER A 26 -12.84 13.98 -15.38
CA SER A 26 -12.46 13.73 -16.77
C SER A 26 -13.66 13.87 -17.71
N GLY A 27 -13.42 13.77 -18.99
CA GLY A 27 -14.49 13.74 -19.99
C GLY A 27 -15.21 12.41 -20.12
N HIS A 28 -14.86 11.42 -19.32
CA HIS A 28 -15.47 10.09 -19.36
C HIS A 28 -16.75 10.04 -18.52
N ASN A 29 -17.59 9.05 -18.81
CA ASN A 29 -18.86 8.85 -18.12
C ASN A 29 -18.78 7.63 -17.20
N VAL A 30 -18.75 7.86 -15.88
CA VAL A 30 -18.79 6.79 -14.89
C VAL A 30 -20.25 6.37 -14.70
N VAL A 31 -20.61 5.19 -15.20
CA VAL A 31 -21.99 4.71 -15.26
C VAL A 31 -22.41 3.91 -14.03
N GLY A 32 -21.45 3.42 -13.25
CA GLY A 32 -21.72 2.69 -12.02
C GLY A 32 -20.44 2.44 -11.24
N VAL A 33 -20.60 2.24 -9.95
CA VAL A 33 -19.51 2.02 -9.00
C VAL A 33 -19.77 0.74 -8.23
N PHE A 34 -18.78 -0.15 -8.21
CA PHE A 34 -18.77 -1.36 -7.38
C PHE A 34 -17.80 -1.16 -6.23
N THR A 35 -18.22 -1.45 -5.04
CA THR A 35 -17.39 -1.37 -3.83
C THR A 35 -17.79 -2.46 -2.86
N GLN A 36 -16.91 -2.79 -1.94
CA GLN A 36 -17.22 -3.82 -0.95
C GLN A 36 -18.37 -3.37 -0.03
N PRO A 37 -19.12 -4.32 0.55
CA PRO A 37 -20.15 -3.99 1.51
C PRO A 37 -19.62 -3.17 2.68
N ASP A 38 -20.49 -2.37 3.30
CA ASP A 38 -20.14 -1.60 4.50
C ASP A 38 -19.59 -2.53 5.57
N ARG A 39 -18.59 -2.08 6.32
CA ARG A 39 -17.91 -2.87 7.34
C ARG A 39 -17.92 -2.19 8.70
N PRO A 40 -17.94 -2.97 9.80
CA PRO A 40 -17.74 -2.40 11.13
C PRO A 40 -16.38 -1.73 11.23
N ALA A 41 -16.36 -0.49 11.74
CA ALA A 41 -15.14 0.29 11.92
C ALA A 41 -15.22 1.14 13.17
N GLY A 42 -14.04 1.41 13.78
CA GLY A 42 -13.91 2.25 14.94
C GLY A 42 -14.48 1.64 16.22
N ARG A 43 -14.59 2.48 17.26
CA ARG A 43 -15.19 2.10 18.53
C ARG A 43 -16.69 1.88 18.35
N GLY A 44 -17.23 0.80 18.93
CA GLY A 44 -18.65 0.43 18.81
C GLY A 44 -19.00 -0.34 17.55
N LYS A 45 -18.03 -0.60 16.66
CA LYS A 45 -18.20 -1.44 15.44
C LYS A 45 -19.42 -1.04 14.61
N LYS A 46 -19.66 0.25 14.45
CA LYS A 46 -20.70 0.77 13.56
C LYS A 46 -20.34 0.50 12.11
N LEU A 47 -21.34 0.11 11.29
CA LEU A 47 -21.12 -0.08 9.85
C LEU A 47 -20.76 1.24 9.19
N MET A 48 -19.65 1.24 8.46
CA MET A 48 -19.15 2.40 7.75
C MET A 48 -19.08 2.12 6.26
N PRO A 49 -19.54 3.07 5.42
CA PRO A 49 -19.36 2.96 3.98
C PRO A 49 -17.89 3.12 3.61
N SER A 50 -17.51 2.52 2.47
CA SER A 50 -16.17 2.72 1.93
C SER A 50 -15.98 4.17 1.45
N PRO A 51 -14.73 4.67 1.40
CA PRO A 51 -14.45 5.98 0.79
C PRO A 51 -14.96 6.10 -0.65
N VAL A 52 -14.92 5.03 -1.42
CA VAL A 52 -15.45 4.99 -2.79
C VAL A 52 -16.96 5.19 -2.79
N LYS A 53 -17.69 4.51 -1.90
CA LYS A 53 -19.15 4.66 -1.78
C LYS A 53 -19.53 6.10 -1.41
N VAL A 54 -18.84 6.67 -0.42
CA VAL A 54 -19.10 8.05 0.02
C VAL A 54 -18.97 9.02 -1.17
N LEU A 55 -17.90 8.91 -1.93
CA LEU A 55 -17.68 9.80 -3.09
C LEU A 55 -18.74 9.56 -4.17
N ALA A 56 -19.04 8.30 -4.50
CA ALA A 56 -20.00 7.98 -5.54
C ALA A 56 -21.41 8.50 -5.21
N GLU A 57 -21.82 8.35 -3.94
CA GLU A 57 -23.13 8.85 -3.50
C GLU A 57 -23.21 10.38 -3.55
N GLU A 58 -22.13 11.07 -3.14
CA GLU A 58 -22.06 12.54 -3.26
C GLU A 58 -22.26 13.03 -4.70
N LYS A 59 -21.81 12.25 -5.67
CA LYS A 59 -21.86 12.59 -7.09
C LYS A 59 -23.05 11.97 -7.82
N GLY A 60 -23.93 11.29 -7.09
CA GLY A 60 -25.12 10.70 -7.66
C GLY A 60 -24.87 9.52 -8.59
N ILE A 61 -23.76 8.82 -8.43
CA ILE A 61 -23.41 7.64 -9.22
C ILE A 61 -24.04 6.38 -8.59
N PRO A 62 -24.69 5.49 -9.36
CA PRO A 62 -25.20 4.25 -8.82
C PRO A 62 -24.12 3.41 -8.16
N VAL A 63 -24.38 2.90 -6.96
CA VAL A 63 -23.44 2.10 -6.16
C VAL A 63 -23.99 0.68 -6.01
N PHE A 64 -23.14 -0.31 -6.26
CA PHE A 64 -23.42 -1.73 -6.12
C PHE A 64 -22.45 -2.35 -5.14
N GLN A 65 -22.95 -3.14 -4.19
CA GLN A 65 -22.14 -3.73 -3.12
C GLN A 65 -22.32 -5.24 -3.01
N PRO A 66 -22.12 -6.01 -4.11
CA PRO A 66 -22.23 -7.46 -4.03
C PRO A 66 -21.11 -8.03 -3.15
N VAL A 67 -21.41 -9.12 -2.45
CA VAL A 67 -20.41 -9.84 -1.65
C VAL A 67 -19.45 -10.60 -2.55
N SER A 68 -19.91 -11.00 -3.72
CA SER A 68 -19.13 -11.75 -4.72
C SER A 68 -19.67 -11.46 -6.11
N LEU A 69 -18.83 -11.53 -7.14
CA LEU A 69 -19.22 -11.46 -8.54
C LEU A 69 -19.34 -12.85 -9.19
N ARG A 70 -19.25 -13.92 -8.41
CA ARG A 70 -19.44 -15.29 -8.92
C ARG A 70 -20.88 -15.62 -9.26
N PRO A 71 -21.89 -15.21 -8.45
CA PRO A 71 -23.27 -15.47 -8.81
C PRO A 71 -23.66 -14.73 -10.09
N GLN A 72 -24.40 -15.43 -10.95
CA GLN A 72 -24.82 -14.88 -12.24
C GLN A 72 -25.67 -13.62 -12.09
N GLU A 73 -26.51 -13.54 -11.07
CA GLU A 73 -27.33 -12.36 -10.77
C GLU A 73 -26.48 -11.11 -10.54
N ASN A 74 -25.30 -11.27 -9.87
CA ASN A 74 -24.38 -10.16 -9.63
C ASN A 74 -23.57 -9.81 -10.88
N GLN A 75 -23.25 -10.79 -11.72
CA GLN A 75 -22.64 -10.56 -13.02
C GLN A 75 -23.57 -9.74 -13.92
N GLN A 76 -24.86 -9.97 -13.82
CA GLN A 76 -25.86 -9.23 -14.59
C GLN A 76 -25.89 -7.75 -14.24
N LEU A 77 -25.57 -7.38 -12.99
CA LEU A 77 -25.43 -5.97 -12.59
C LEU A 77 -24.35 -5.28 -13.42
N VAL A 78 -23.24 -5.97 -13.66
CA VAL A 78 -22.15 -5.44 -14.51
C VAL A 78 -22.61 -5.33 -15.97
N ALA A 79 -23.19 -6.40 -16.49
CA ALA A 79 -23.63 -6.45 -17.88
C ALA A 79 -24.64 -5.34 -18.23
N ASN A 80 -25.56 -5.07 -17.31
CA ASN A 80 -26.63 -4.08 -17.52
C ASN A 80 -26.14 -2.64 -17.68
N LEU A 81 -24.91 -2.36 -17.26
CA LEU A 81 -24.34 -1.03 -17.36
C LEU A 81 -23.74 -0.71 -18.75
N HIS A 82 -23.54 -1.73 -19.57
CA HIS A 82 -23.01 -1.58 -20.94
C HIS A 82 -21.77 -0.70 -21.00
N ALA A 83 -20.78 -1.03 -20.16
CA ALA A 83 -19.55 -0.26 -20.08
C ALA A 83 -18.59 -0.58 -21.23
N ASP A 84 -17.81 0.43 -21.65
CA ASP A 84 -16.69 0.23 -22.57
C ASP A 84 -15.50 -0.42 -21.87
N VAL A 85 -15.26 -0.02 -20.61
CA VAL A 85 -14.14 -0.51 -19.80
C VAL A 85 -14.54 -0.51 -18.34
N MET A 86 -13.98 -1.47 -17.59
CA MET A 86 -14.09 -1.50 -16.13
C MET A 86 -12.73 -1.14 -15.53
N VAL A 87 -12.70 -0.12 -14.70
CA VAL A 87 -11.49 0.33 -13.99
C VAL A 87 -11.54 -0.23 -12.58
N VAL A 88 -10.51 -0.99 -12.21
CA VAL A 88 -10.42 -1.65 -10.90
C VAL A 88 -9.24 -1.08 -10.13
N VAL A 89 -9.48 -0.55 -8.94
CA VAL A 89 -8.43 -0.03 -8.06
C VAL A 89 -8.72 -0.49 -6.63
N ALA A 90 -7.95 -1.46 -6.16
CA ALA A 90 -8.09 -1.99 -4.80
C ALA A 90 -9.54 -2.35 -4.46
N TYR A 91 -10.17 -3.16 -5.29
CA TYR A 91 -11.57 -3.57 -5.09
C TYR A 91 -11.69 -4.63 -3.98
N GLY A 92 -10.83 -5.64 -4.04
CA GLY A 92 -10.81 -6.71 -3.03
C GLY A 92 -11.70 -7.90 -3.33
N LEU A 93 -12.38 -7.92 -4.47
CA LEU A 93 -13.15 -9.08 -4.94
C LEU A 93 -12.53 -9.63 -6.22
N ILE A 94 -12.64 -10.94 -6.38
CA ILE A 94 -12.20 -11.62 -7.62
C ILE A 94 -13.18 -11.31 -8.74
N LEU A 95 -12.64 -10.96 -9.92
CA LEU A 95 -13.41 -10.81 -11.14
C LEU A 95 -13.37 -12.13 -11.92
N PRO A 96 -14.50 -12.87 -12.01
CA PRO A 96 -14.54 -14.06 -12.85
C PRO A 96 -14.31 -13.72 -14.32
N LYS A 97 -13.88 -14.72 -15.10
CA LYS A 97 -13.65 -14.54 -16.54
C LYS A 97 -14.87 -13.94 -17.24
N ALA A 98 -16.07 -14.36 -16.87
CA ALA A 98 -17.29 -13.80 -17.45
C ALA A 98 -17.39 -12.29 -17.29
N VAL A 99 -16.98 -11.75 -16.11
CA VAL A 99 -16.97 -10.31 -15.87
C VAL A 99 -15.81 -9.63 -16.63
N LEU A 100 -14.63 -10.25 -16.63
CA LEU A 100 -13.47 -9.72 -17.35
C LEU A 100 -13.75 -9.53 -18.85
N ASP A 101 -14.56 -10.38 -19.43
CA ASP A 101 -14.87 -10.37 -20.86
C ASP A 101 -16.08 -9.47 -21.23
N MET A 102 -16.80 -8.93 -20.25
CA MET A 102 -18.00 -8.12 -20.51
C MET A 102 -17.72 -6.77 -21.18
N PRO A 103 -16.80 -5.93 -20.67
CA PRO A 103 -16.53 -4.67 -21.34
C PRO A 103 -15.75 -4.91 -22.63
N ARG A 104 -16.08 -4.17 -23.69
CA ARG A 104 -15.38 -4.35 -24.99
C ARG A 104 -13.88 -4.08 -24.90
N LEU A 105 -13.46 -3.18 -24.04
CA LEU A 105 -12.04 -2.88 -23.78
C LEU A 105 -11.48 -3.64 -22.59
N GLY A 106 -12.27 -4.53 -22.00
CA GLY A 106 -11.86 -5.35 -20.86
C GLY A 106 -11.87 -4.59 -19.53
N CYS A 107 -11.14 -5.16 -18.58
CA CYS A 107 -10.97 -4.61 -17.24
C CYS A 107 -9.51 -4.22 -17.05
N ILE A 108 -9.26 -3.02 -16.54
CA ILE A 108 -7.91 -2.54 -16.25
C ILE A 108 -7.77 -2.27 -14.77
N ASN A 109 -6.55 -2.43 -14.27
CA ASN A 109 -6.25 -2.25 -12.84
C ASN A 109 -5.07 -1.30 -12.68
N VAL A 110 -5.15 -0.44 -11.66
CA VAL A 110 -4.02 0.38 -11.23
C VAL A 110 -3.33 -0.35 -10.07
N HIS A 111 -2.13 -0.81 -10.31
CA HIS A 111 -1.32 -1.52 -9.31
C HIS A 111 -0.20 -0.63 -8.79
N GLY A 112 0.01 -0.63 -7.48
CA GLY A 112 0.97 0.24 -6.79
C GLY A 112 2.40 -0.26 -6.83
N SER A 113 2.87 -0.73 -7.97
CA SER A 113 4.26 -1.12 -8.20
C SER A 113 4.63 -1.01 -9.68
N LEU A 114 5.90 -1.13 -9.96
CA LEU A 114 6.43 -1.29 -11.33
C LEU A 114 6.44 -2.79 -11.67
N LEU A 115 5.29 -3.32 -12.13
CA LEU A 115 5.17 -4.72 -12.51
C LEU A 115 6.24 -5.08 -13.56
N PRO A 116 6.75 -6.33 -13.57
CA PRO A 116 6.31 -7.50 -12.81
C PRO A 116 6.80 -7.59 -11.36
N ARG A 117 7.51 -6.59 -10.86
CA ARG A 117 7.90 -6.59 -9.45
C ARG A 117 6.68 -6.31 -8.56
N TRP A 118 6.64 -6.99 -7.45
CA TRP A 118 5.68 -6.77 -6.36
C TRP A 118 4.22 -7.00 -6.77
N ARG A 119 3.95 -8.11 -7.43
CA ARG A 119 2.58 -8.62 -7.52
C ARG A 119 2.06 -8.90 -6.12
N GLY A 120 0.78 -8.68 -5.86
CA GLY A 120 0.14 -9.05 -4.61
C GLY A 120 -0.31 -7.89 -3.75
N ALA A 121 -0.41 -8.12 -2.44
CA ALA A 121 -1.22 -7.32 -1.53
C ALA A 121 -0.54 -6.04 -1.01
N ALA A 122 0.79 -6.02 -0.87
CA ALA A 122 1.51 -4.93 -0.17
C ALA A 122 2.68 -4.37 -0.99
N PRO A 123 2.45 -3.92 -2.24
CA PRO A 123 3.54 -3.50 -3.11
C PRO A 123 4.28 -2.25 -2.62
N ILE A 124 3.58 -1.27 -2.03
CA ILE A 124 4.19 -0.05 -1.53
C ILE A 124 5.18 -0.39 -0.41
N GLN A 125 4.73 -1.17 0.56
CA GLN A 125 5.54 -1.53 1.71
C GLN A 125 6.74 -2.39 1.31
N ARG A 126 6.54 -3.35 0.42
CA ARG A 126 7.60 -4.29 0.04
C ARG A 126 8.71 -3.65 -0.79
N SER A 127 8.39 -2.71 -1.66
CA SER A 127 9.42 -1.98 -2.42
C SER A 127 10.35 -1.20 -1.50
N LEU A 128 9.80 -0.54 -0.48
CA LEU A 128 10.57 0.18 0.52
C LEU A 128 11.35 -0.77 1.43
N TRP A 129 10.69 -1.82 1.92
CA TRP A 129 11.29 -2.87 2.74
C TRP A 129 12.51 -3.51 2.07
N ALA A 130 12.44 -3.75 0.77
CA ALA A 130 13.50 -4.38 0.00
C ALA A 130 14.65 -3.43 -0.37
N GLY A 131 14.48 -2.12 -0.20
CA GLY A 131 15.49 -1.14 -0.57
C GLY A 131 15.52 -0.81 -2.04
N ASP A 132 14.41 -0.94 -2.76
CA ASP A 132 14.33 -0.54 -4.15
C ASP A 132 14.62 0.96 -4.29
N ALA A 133 15.30 1.35 -5.36
CA ALA A 133 15.64 2.75 -5.61
C ALA A 133 14.45 3.55 -6.13
N GLU A 134 13.49 2.88 -6.76
CA GLU A 134 12.29 3.49 -7.32
C GLU A 134 11.09 2.57 -7.18
N THR A 135 9.92 3.14 -7.23
CA THR A 135 8.64 2.46 -7.33
C THR A 135 7.75 3.23 -8.29
N GLY A 136 6.50 2.88 -8.38
CA GLY A 136 5.56 3.57 -9.25
C GLY A 136 4.24 2.86 -9.32
N VAL A 137 3.50 3.15 -10.38
CA VAL A 137 2.23 2.50 -10.68
C VAL A 137 2.29 1.85 -12.06
N THR A 138 1.59 0.76 -12.21
CA THR A 138 1.36 0.09 -13.48
C THR A 138 -0.13 -0.02 -13.71
N ILE A 139 -0.57 0.43 -14.88
CA ILE A 139 -1.93 0.18 -15.35
C ILE A 139 -1.84 -1.08 -16.21
N MET A 140 -2.56 -2.13 -15.84
CA MET A 140 -2.50 -3.40 -16.54
C MET A 140 -3.87 -3.85 -17.01
N GLN A 141 -3.89 -4.60 -18.12
CA GLN A 141 -5.05 -5.32 -18.58
C GLN A 141 -5.23 -6.54 -17.67
N MET A 142 -6.39 -6.66 -17.02
CA MET A 142 -6.63 -7.77 -16.09
C MET A 142 -6.88 -9.07 -16.84
N ASP A 143 -6.37 -10.15 -16.29
CA ASP A 143 -6.67 -11.52 -16.69
C ASP A 143 -7.09 -12.32 -15.44
N VAL A 144 -7.18 -13.64 -15.55
CA VAL A 144 -7.63 -14.48 -14.44
C VAL A 144 -6.57 -14.68 -13.36
N GLY A 145 -5.34 -14.29 -13.61
CA GLY A 145 -4.24 -14.42 -12.64
C GLY A 145 -4.13 -13.20 -11.71
N LEU A 146 -3.34 -13.36 -10.66
CA LEU A 146 -3.08 -12.29 -9.72
C LEU A 146 -1.99 -11.36 -10.27
N ASP A 147 -2.39 -10.17 -10.72
CA ASP A 147 -1.50 -9.12 -11.22
C ASP A 147 -0.59 -9.59 -12.36
N THR A 148 -1.09 -10.51 -13.20
CA THR A 148 -0.32 -11.16 -14.25
C THR A 148 -0.57 -10.59 -15.65
N GLY A 149 -1.53 -9.68 -15.78
CA GLY A 149 -1.96 -9.15 -17.07
C GLY A 149 -0.93 -8.26 -17.76
N ASP A 150 -1.17 -8.02 -19.04
CA ASP A 150 -0.29 -7.17 -19.85
C ASP A 150 -0.27 -5.73 -19.33
N MET A 151 0.91 -5.13 -19.32
CA MET A 151 1.11 -3.77 -18.87
C MET A 151 0.77 -2.79 -19.98
N LEU A 152 -0.08 -1.80 -19.67
CA LEU A 152 -0.49 -0.79 -20.64
C LEU A 152 0.29 0.51 -20.47
N HIS A 153 0.67 0.86 -19.25
CA HIS A 153 1.39 2.09 -18.96
C HIS A 153 2.00 2.02 -17.56
N LYS A 154 3.17 2.63 -17.41
CA LYS A 154 3.87 2.73 -16.11
C LYS A 154 4.34 4.16 -15.86
N LEU A 155 4.24 4.60 -14.61
CA LEU A 155 4.83 5.85 -14.13
C LEU A 155 5.66 5.54 -12.89
N SER A 156 6.88 6.06 -12.83
CA SER A 156 7.79 5.80 -11.73
C SER A 156 8.06 7.06 -10.90
N CYS A 157 8.49 6.85 -9.66
CA CYS A 157 9.04 7.89 -8.80
C CYS A 157 10.17 7.31 -7.97
N PRO A 158 11.16 8.15 -7.57
CA PRO A 158 12.24 7.67 -6.70
C PRO A 158 11.72 7.38 -5.29
N ILE A 159 12.36 6.40 -4.64
CA ILE A 159 12.22 6.18 -3.21
C ILE A 159 13.41 6.86 -2.55
N THR A 160 13.15 7.81 -1.67
CA THR A 160 14.21 8.54 -0.95
C THR A 160 14.46 7.95 0.42
N GLY A 161 15.57 8.33 1.06
CA GLY A 161 15.88 7.88 2.41
C GLY A 161 14.90 8.36 3.49
N ASP A 162 14.09 9.37 3.17
CA ASP A 162 13.07 9.91 4.08
C ASP A 162 11.68 9.33 3.86
N ASP A 163 11.49 8.56 2.79
CA ASP A 163 10.19 7.99 2.50
C ASP A 163 9.77 6.93 3.52
N THR A 164 8.50 7.01 3.90
CA THR A 164 7.78 5.94 4.60
C THR A 164 6.73 5.37 3.64
N SER A 165 6.06 4.30 4.04
CA SER A 165 4.93 3.81 3.24
C SER A 165 3.80 4.85 3.15
N ALA A 166 3.63 5.68 4.19
CA ALA A 166 2.67 6.79 4.14
C ALA A 166 3.03 7.81 3.06
N SER A 167 4.29 8.25 2.97
CA SER A 167 4.70 9.22 1.96
C SER A 167 4.71 8.63 0.55
N LEU A 168 5.10 7.37 0.40
CA LEU A 168 5.01 6.68 -0.89
C LEU A 168 3.56 6.52 -1.35
N TYR A 169 2.67 6.18 -0.42
CA TYR A 169 1.24 6.12 -0.71
C TYR A 169 0.75 7.42 -1.34
N ASP A 170 1.11 8.57 -0.76
CA ASP A 170 0.70 9.87 -1.29
C ASP A 170 1.28 10.12 -2.68
N LYS A 171 2.55 9.77 -2.91
CA LYS A 171 3.17 9.88 -4.24
C LYS A 171 2.43 9.03 -5.29
N LEU A 172 2.12 7.79 -4.96
CA LEU A 172 1.43 6.88 -5.89
C LEU A 172 -0.04 7.27 -6.09
N ALA A 173 -0.67 7.85 -5.07
CA ALA A 173 -2.03 8.37 -5.19
C ALA A 173 -2.14 9.57 -6.12
N GLU A 174 -1.05 10.25 -6.40
CA GLU A 174 -0.98 11.29 -7.44
C GLU A 174 -0.62 10.71 -8.81
N LEU A 175 0.32 9.79 -8.87
CA LEU A 175 0.74 9.17 -10.13
C LEU A 175 -0.33 8.26 -10.72
N GLY A 176 -1.02 7.50 -9.89
CA GLY A 176 -2.00 6.53 -10.34
C GLY A 176 -3.10 7.14 -11.20
N PRO A 177 -3.78 8.20 -10.74
CA PRO A 177 -4.79 8.86 -11.55
C PRO A 177 -4.26 9.41 -12.88
N GLN A 178 -3.05 9.98 -12.90
CA GLN A 178 -2.42 10.46 -14.12
C GLN A 178 -2.21 9.30 -15.11
N GLY A 179 -1.65 8.20 -14.65
CA GLY A 179 -1.43 7.02 -15.48
C GLY A 179 -2.73 6.42 -15.98
N LEU A 180 -3.76 6.40 -15.14
CA LEU A 180 -5.08 5.89 -15.50
C LEU A 180 -5.71 6.71 -16.62
N LEU A 181 -5.75 8.02 -16.49
CA LEU A 181 -6.33 8.90 -17.50
C LEU A 181 -5.59 8.79 -18.84
N HIS A 182 -4.26 8.72 -18.79
CA HIS A 182 -3.45 8.53 -19.99
C HIS A 182 -3.77 7.18 -20.66
N THR A 183 -3.88 6.10 -19.89
CA THR A 183 -4.21 4.78 -20.42
C THR A 183 -5.60 4.74 -21.04
N LEU A 184 -6.57 5.38 -20.42
CA LEU A 184 -7.93 5.46 -20.98
C LEU A 184 -7.95 6.19 -22.33
N GLN A 185 -7.13 7.23 -22.47
CA GLN A 185 -6.99 7.94 -23.74
C GLN A 185 -6.40 7.01 -24.82
N LEU A 186 -5.39 6.22 -24.48
CA LEU A 186 -4.81 5.24 -25.40
C LEU A 186 -5.82 4.16 -25.80
N LEU A 187 -6.61 3.67 -24.87
CA LEU A 187 -7.66 2.69 -25.14
C LEU A 187 -8.76 3.26 -26.03
N ALA A 188 -9.18 4.48 -25.75
CA ALA A 188 -10.22 5.15 -26.55
C ALA A 188 -9.78 5.38 -27.99
N SER A 189 -8.51 5.71 -28.21
CA SER A 189 -7.96 5.96 -29.55
C SER A 189 -7.49 4.70 -30.26
N GLY A 190 -7.50 3.55 -29.56
CA GLY A 190 -7.01 2.30 -30.13
C GLY A 190 -5.50 2.23 -30.30
N THR A 191 -4.75 3.06 -29.56
CA THR A 191 -3.28 3.16 -29.68
C THR A 191 -2.53 2.54 -28.50
N ALA A 192 -3.23 1.88 -27.57
CA ALA A 192 -2.59 1.17 -26.47
C ALA A 192 -1.71 0.02 -26.99
N LYS A 193 -0.51 -0.13 -26.41
CA LYS A 193 0.46 -1.17 -26.77
C LYS A 193 0.72 -2.05 -25.56
N PRO A 194 -0.05 -3.13 -25.37
CA PRO A 194 0.15 -4.03 -24.22
C PRO A 194 1.54 -4.67 -24.28
N GLU A 195 2.20 -4.71 -23.11
CA GLU A 195 3.50 -5.34 -22.94
C GLU A 195 3.35 -6.52 -21.97
N VAL A 196 3.74 -7.71 -22.42
CA VAL A 196 3.70 -8.91 -21.59
C VAL A 196 4.72 -8.78 -20.46
N GLN A 197 4.34 -9.17 -19.24
CA GLN A 197 5.26 -9.17 -18.11
C GLN A 197 6.36 -10.23 -18.29
N ASP A 198 7.60 -9.85 -17.98
CA ASP A 198 8.75 -10.78 -18.00
C ASP A 198 8.73 -11.62 -16.72
N GLU A 199 8.37 -12.89 -16.84
CA GLU A 199 8.27 -13.82 -15.71
C GLU A 199 9.59 -14.01 -14.94
N SER A 200 10.74 -13.75 -15.58
CA SER A 200 12.05 -13.81 -14.90
C SER A 200 12.26 -12.67 -13.90
N GLN A 201 11.47 -11.60 -13.97
CA GLN A 201 11.57 -10.42 -13.14
C GLN A 201 10.48 -10.37 -12.04
N VAL A 202 9.64 -11.39 -11.97
CA VAL A 202 8.51 -11.43 -11.03
C VAL A 202 8.99 -11.56 -9.58
N CYS A 203 8.40 -10.78 -8.69
CA CYS A 203 8.45 -11.03 -7.26
C CYS A 203 7.10 -10.65 -6.63
N TYR A 204 6.88 -11.12 -5.41
CA TYR A 204 5.58 -11.01 -4.75
C TYR A 204 5.65 -10.16 -3.50
N ALA A 205 4.65 -9.29 -3.32
CA ALA A 205 4.48 -8.44 -2.18
C ALA A 205 3.47 -9.07 -1.22
N GLU A 206 3.97 -9.92 -0.33
CA GLU A 206 3.14 -10.61 0.64
C GLU A 206 2.50 -9.62 1.61
N LYS A 207 1.29 -9.96 2.06
CA LYS A 207 0.57 -9.19 3.06
C LYS A 207 1.41 -9.04 4.33
N LEU A 208 1.37 -7.84 4.92
CA LEU A 208 2.07 -7.58 6.18
C LEU A 208 1.30 -8.18 7.36
N SER A 209 2.03 -8.55 8.41
CA SER A 209 1.46 -9.01 9.67
C SER A 209 2.02 -8.20 10.83
N LYS A 210 1.28 -8.16 11.94
CA LYS A 210 1.75 -7.51 13.17
C LYS A 210 2.98 -8.21 13.74
N GLU A 211 3.03 -9.52 13.62
CA GLU A 211 4.15 -10.33 14.12
C GLU A 211 5.45 -10.01 13.38
N GLU A 212 5.38 -9.80 12.07
CA GLU A 212 6.53 -9.42 11.24
C GLU A 212 7.12 -8.07 11.66
N ALA A 213 6.30 -7.18 12.21
CA ALA A 213 6.74 -5.86 12.62
C ALA A 213 7.55 -5.85 13.92
N ARG A 214 7.54 -6.94 14.68
CA ARG A 214 8.43 -7.06 15.85
C ARG A 214 9.87 -7.07 15.38
N VAL A 215 10.69 -6.20 15.97
CA VAL A 215 12.09 -6.04 15.54
C VAL A 215 12.85 -7.34 15.75
N ASP A 216 13.48 -7.83 14.69
CA ASP A 216 14.43 -8.96 14.73
C ASP A 216 15.84 -8.38 14.67
N TRP A 217 16.48 -8.28 15.83
CA TRP A 217 17.80 -7.66 15.96
C TRP A 217 18.91 -8.40 15.22
N THR A 218 18.69 -9.64 14.77
CA THR A 218 19.66 -10.38 13.96
C THR A 218 19.79 -9.87 12.54
N LEU A 219 18.83 -9.10 12.07
CA LEU A 219 18.89 -8.43 10.78
C LEU A 219 19.89 -7.27 10.83
N SER A 220 20.30 -6.77 9.66
CA SER A 220 21.19 -5.60 9.59
C SER A 220 20.48 -4.33 10.04
N ALA A 221 21.22 -3.36 10.53
CA ALA A 221 20.70 -2.05 10.86
C ALA A 221 20.01 -1.39 9.65
N ALA A 222 20.59 -1.55 8.46
CA ALA A 222 20.03 -1.01 7.23
C ALA A 222 18.65 -1.65 6.93
N GLN A 223 18.52 -2.97 7.06
CA GLN A 223 17.24 -3.64 6.85
C GLN A 223 16.21 -3.21 7.89
N LEU A 224 16.61 -3.10 9.16
CA LEU A 224 15.70 -2.67 10.23
C LEU A 224 15.22 -1.24 10.04
N GLU A 225 16.10 -0.35 9.58
CA GLU A 225 15.74 1.03 9.29
C GLU A 225 14.70 1.10 8.17
N ARG A 226 14.87 0.29 7.11
CA ARG A 226 13.86 0.19 6.05
C ARG A 226 12.55 -0.41 6.54
N CYS A 227 12.58 -1.41 7.43
CA CYS A 227 11.37 -1.96 8.04
C CYS A 227 10.60 -0.89 8.81
N ILE A 228 11.29 -0.05 9.57
CA ILE A 228 10.66 1.04 10.33
C ILE A 228 9.91 1.97 9.40
N ARG A 229 10.51 2.35 8.29
CA ARG A 229 9.85 3.20 7.30
C ARG A 229 8.73 2.47 6.54
N ALA A 230 8.96 1.23 6.14
CA ALA A 230 7.99 0.43 5.39
C ALA A 230 6.73 0.12 6.19
N PHE A 231 6.87 -0.10 7.50
CA PHE A 231 5.74 -0.44 8.37
C PHE A 231 5.04 0.77 8.98
N ASN A 232 5.45 1.96 8.63
CA ASN A 232 4.79 3.21 9.03
C ASN A 232 3.82 3.65 7.92
N PRO A 233 2.50 3.74 8.14
CA PRO A 233 1.81 3.83 9.43
C PRO A 233 1.28 2.51 10.00
N TRP A 234 1.37 1.41 9.30
CA TRP A 234 0.87 0.13 9.78
C TRP A 234 1.75 -1.02 9.27
N PRO A 235 2.04 -2.02 10.10
CA PRO A 235 1.62 -2.22 11.48
C PRO A 235 2.43 -1.46 12.53
N MET A 236 3.48 -0.75 12.18
CA MET A 236 4.51 -0.10 12.99
C MET A 236 5.48 -1.12 13.58
N SER A 237 6.78 -0.92 13.32
CA SER A 237 7.82 -1.70 13.98
C SER A 237 7.76 -1.49 15.50
N TYR A 238 7.98 -2.53 16.26
CA TYR A 238 7.91 -2.45 17.72
C TYR A 238 8.88 -3.39 18.41
N ILE A 239 9.22 -3.02 19.64
CA ILE A 239 9.90 -3.85 20.61
C ILE A 239 8.94 -4.11 21.78
N VAL A 240 9.25 -5.08 22.63
CA VAL A 240 8.41 -5.39 23.80
C VAL A 240 9.22 -5.13 25.06
N ILE A 241 8.69 -4.28 25.96
CA ILE A 241 9.29 -3.98 27.24
C ILE A 241 8.17 -4.11 28.30
N ASP A 242 8.43 -4.87 29.37
CA ASP A 242 7.43 -5.13 30.42
C ASP A 242 6.11 -5.64 29.84
N GLU A 243 6.20 -6.56 28.88
CA GLU A 243 5.04 -7.17 28.21
C GLU A 243 4.20 -6.19 27.39
N GLN A 244 4.68 -4.94 27.18
CA GLN A 244 4.00 -3.93 26.41
C GLN A 244 4.76 -3.61 25.14
N PRO A 245 4.06 -3.40 24.00
CA PRO A 245 4.72 -2.98 22.78
C PRO A 245 5.13 -1.51 22.88
N VAL A 246 6.36 -1.23 22.44
CA VAL A 246 6.86 0.13 22.25
C VAL A 246 7.14 0.29 20.76
N LYS A 247 6.38 1.14 20.10
CA LYS A 247 6.52 1.38 18.67
C LYS A 247 7.73 2.23 18.38
N ILE A 248 8.38 1.94 17.25
CA ILE A 248 9.52 2.71 16.77
C ILE A 248 9.06 3.53 15.57
N TRP A 249 9.15 4.84 15.68
CA TRP A 249 8.75 5.77 14.63
C TRP A 249 9.92 6.15 13.72
N GLN A 250 11.10 6.36 14.29
CA GLN A 250 12.28 6.78 13.55
C GLN A 250 13.53 6.17 14.13
N ALA A 251 14.47 5.84 13.25
CA ALA A 251 15.79 5.37 13.62
C ALA A 251 16.79 5.75 12.54
N THR A 252 18.06 5.81 12.91
CA THR A 252 19.16 6.04 11.98
C THR A 252 20.13 4.89 12.05
N VAL A 253 20.89 4.68 10.97
CA VAL A 253 21.90 3.63 10.91
C VAL A 253 23.26 4.26 11.26
N ILE A 254 23.99 3.60 12.18
CA ILE A 254 25.37 3.91 12.45
C ILE A 254 26.19 2.78 11.83
N ASP A 255 26.94 3.12 10.77
CA ASP A 255 27.69 2.15 9.98
C ASP A 255 29.06 1.87 10.61
N LYS A 256 29.03 1.12 11.68
CA LYS A 256 30.23 0.57 12.34
C LYS A 256 29.89 -0.74 13.05
N PRO A 257 30.89 -1.61 13.31
CA PRO A 257 30.64 -2.85 14.06
C PRO A 257 30.04 -2.57 15.42
N ALA A 258 29.04 -3.34 15.78
CA ALA A 258 28.33 -3.20 17.06
C ALA A 258 29.19 -3.64 18.25
N GLY A 259 30.00 -4.67 18.07
CA GLY A 259 30.88 -5.20 19.11
C GLY A 259 30.14 -5.89 20.26
N ALA A 260 28.88 -6.27 20.05
CA ALA A 260 28.04 -6.93 21.03
C ALA A 260 26.98 -7.80 20.35
N GLU A 261 26.34 -8.67 21.12
CA GLU A 261 25.25 -9.50 20.63
C GLU A 261 24.08 -8.66 20.11
N PRO A 262 23.41 -9.10 19.03
CA PRO A 262 22.24 -8.39 18.53
C PRO A 262 21.18 -8.16 19.62
N GLY A 263 20.64 -6.96 19.67
CA GLY A 263 19.67 -6.54 20.70
C GLY A 263 20.29 -5.89 21.93
N THR A 264 21.61 -5.91 22.06
CA THR A 264 22.31 -5.28 23.21
C THR A 264 22.22 -3.76 23.08
N ILE A 265 21.80 -3.10 24.14
CA ILE A 265 21.82 -1.64 24.23
C ILE A 265 23.27 -1.20 24.46
N LEU A 266 23.79 -0.37 23.55
CA LEU A 266 25.18 0.11 23.60
C LEU A 266 25.27 1.46 24.31
N GLU A 267 24.37 2.38 23.97
CA GLU A 267 24.27 3.70 24.54
C GLU A 267 22.81 4.14 24.61
N ALA A 268 22.49 4.94 25.61
CA ALA A 268 21.17 5.56 25.72
C ALA A 268 21.39 7.03 26.11
N THR A 269 21.30 7.91 25.15
CA THR A 269 21.54 9.35 25.30
C THR A 269 20.43 10.16 24.64
N ARG A 270 20.47 11.47 24.82
CA ARG A 270 19.50 12.38 24.16
C ARG A 270 19.55 12.31 22.64
N GLN A 271 20.65 11.83 22.05
CA GLN A 271 20.77 11.66 20.62
C GLN A 271 20.12 10.36 20.10
N GLY A 272 19.78 9.46 20.99
CA GLY A 272 19.13 8.22 20.62
C GLY A 272 19.55 7.04 21.49
N ILE A 273 18.90 5.92 21.24
CA ILE A 273 19.19 4.64 21.89
C ILE A 273 19.88 3.76 20.86
N GLN A 274 21.17 3.53 21.04
CA GLN A 274 21.96 2.71 20.14
C GLN A 274 21.88 1.24 20.52
N VAL A 275 21.47 0.41 19.58
CA VAL A 275 21.28 -1.03 19.79
C VAL A 275 22.07 -1.80 18.74
N ALA A 276 22.77 -2.83 19.21
CA ALA A 276 23.52 -3.75 18.34
C ALA A 276 22.58 -4.54 17.44
N THR A 277 22.96 -4.72 16.20
CA THR A 277 22.22 -5.52 15.22
C THR A 277 23.12 -6.62 14.65
N GLY A 278 22.57 -7.42 13.75
CA GLY A 278 23.36 -8.45 13.06
C GLY A 278 24.46 -7.86 12.18
N ASP A 279 24.32 -6.61 11.75
CA ASP A 279 25.32 -5.85 11.00
C ASP A 279 25.08 -4.36 11.22
N GLY A 280 26.00 -3.70 11.93
CA GLY A 280 25.88 -2.28 12.25
C GLY A 280 25.07 -2.01 13.52
N ILE A 281 24.76 -0.75 13.73
CA ILE A 281 24.07 -0.23 14.90
C ILE A 281 22.81 0.51 14.46
N LEU A 282 21.69 0.23 15.12
CA LEU A 282 20.45 0.98 14.91
C LEU A 282 20.31 1.97 16.06
N ASN A 283 20.15 3.25 15.73
CA ASN A 283 19.95 4.32 16.70
C ASN A 283 18.49 4.76 16.70
N LEU A 284 17.78 4.42 17.78
CA LEU A 284 16.35 4.71 17.93
C LEU A 284 16.18 6.16 18.36
N THR A 285 15.48 6.96 17.57
CA THR A 285 15.36 8.41 17.82
C THR A 285 13.95 8.83 18.19
N SER A 286 12.92 8.11 17.75
CA SER A 286 11.53 8.40 18.08
C SER A 286 10.78 7.10 18.39
N LEU A 287 10.14 7.05 19.55
CA LEU A 287 9.47 5.85 20.05
C LEU A 287 8.12 6.21 20.66
N GLN A 288 7.25 5.20 20.76
CA GLN A 288 5.91 5.39 21.28
C GLN A 288 5.55 4.27 22.26
N PRO A 289 5.61 4.52 23.57
CA PRO A 289 5.10 3.57 24.56
C PRO A 289 3.58 3.36 24.41
N ALA A 290 3.09 2.21 24.87
CA ALA A 290 1.66 1.91 24.86
C ALA A 290 0.86 3.00 25.58
N GLY A 291 -0.22 3.48 24.96
CA GLY A 291 -1.09 4.51 25.52
C GLY A 291 -0.52 5.92 25.55
N LYS A 292 0.66 6.14 24.96
CA LYS A 292 1.31 7.45 24.90
C LYS A 292 1.46 7.92 23.46
N LYS A 293 1.87 9.17 23.28
CA LYS A 293 2.23 9.72 21.97
C LYS A 293 3.67 9.34 21.62
N ALA A 294 4.00 9.41 20.34
CA ALA A 294 5.38 9.28 19.90
C ALA A 294 6.22 10.41 20.52
N MET A 295 7.42 10.09 20.96
CA MET A 295 8.31 11.03 21.63
C MET A 295 9.76 10.78 21.26
N SER A 296 10.62 11.78 21.46
CA SER A 296 12.04 11.64 21.27
C SER A 296 12.64 10.65 22.27
N ALA A 297 13.81 10.09 21.91
CA ALA A 297 14.57 9.25 22.85
C ALA A 297 14.86 10.01 24.14
N GLN A 298 15.21 11.31 24.06
CA GLN A 298 15.44 12.13 25.25
C GLN A 298 14.23 12.17 26.19
N ASP A 299 13.04 12.42 25.64
CA ASP A 299 11.83 12.51 26.44
C ASP A 299 11.50 11.16 27.08
N LEU A 300 11.68 10.07 26.34
CA LEU A 300 11.44 8.74 26.86
C LEU A 300 12.42 8.39 27.98
N LEU A 301 13.69 8.72 27.83
CA LEU A 301 14.71 8.46 28.85
C LEU A 301 14.48 9.26 30.12
N ASN A 302 13.89 10.45 30.04
CA ASN A 302 13.55 11.26 31.22
C ASN A 302 12.57 10.55 32.17
N SER A 303 11.70 9.68 31.62
CA SER A 303 10.68 8.99 32.44
C SER A 303 10.87 7.47 32.51
N ARG A 304 11.67 6.88 31.64
CA ARG A 304 11.83 5.43 31.53
C ARG A 304 13.27 5.01 31.27
N GLN A 305 14.23 5.65 31.96
CA GLN A 305 15.65 5.35 31.81
C GLN A 305 15.96 3.87 32.09
N GLU A 306 15.23 3.24 33.01
CA GLU A 306 15.40 1.84 33.38
C GLU A 306 15.10 0.84 32.25
N TRP A 307 14.39 1.28 31.21
CA TRP A 307 14.11 0.45 30.05
C TRP A 307 15.33 0.25 29.14
N PHE A 308 16.26 1.18 29.16
CA PHE A 308 17.36 1.24 28.19
C PHE A 308 18.73 1.32 28.87
N VAL A 309 18.99 0.40 29.79
CA VAL A 309 20.27 0.33 30.48
C VAL A 309 21.31 -0.29 29.56
N PRO A 310 22.43 0.41 29.27
CA PRO A 310 23.51 -0.17 28.46
C PRO A 310 23.96 -1.54 28.99
N GLY A 311 24.17 -2.47 28.07
CA GLY A 311 24.51 -3.85 28.38
C GLY A 311 23.30 -4.79 28.46
N ASN A 312 22.11 -4.29 28.68
CA ASN A 312 20.89 -5.11 28.64
C ASN A 312 20.50 -5.42 27.19
N ARG A 313 19.75 -6.50 26.99
CA ARG A 313 19.27 -6.91 25.66
C ARG A 313 17.80 -6.67 25.52
N LEU A 314 17.42 -6.10 24.39
CA LEU A 314 16.05 -6.03 23.92
C LEU A 314 15.72 -7.34 23.18
N LEU A 315 14.56 -7.92 23.44
CA LEU A 315 14.15 -9.19 22.83
C LEU A 315 13.04 -8.99 21.80
#